data_e66f8a85c4ff629e3c5cd6d56c8aecc9
#
_entry.id   e66f8a85c4ff629e3c5cd6d56c8aecc9
#
_cell.length_a   1.000
_cell.length_b   1.000
_cell.length_c   1.000
_cell.angle_alpha   90.00
_cell.angle_beta   90.00
_cell.angle_gamma   90.00
#
_symmetry.space_group_name_H-M   'P 1'
#
loop_
_entity.id
_entity.type
_entity.pdbx_description
1 polymer ?
#
loop_
_entity_poly.entity_id
_entity_poly.type
_entity_poly.pdbx_seq_one_letter_code
_entity_poly.pdbx_strand_id
1 'polypeptide(L)'
;MLAFATILANDFCVTVFALDEKTHTVKEHDNLYVRYSKSKSIFDYLENKTTDSRSIHFLKTGMKVILAKVVKNPLKKWQKRTTKDLIQTHQQSPFDLIISSFAPQETHLAVIGFKKRYSEVPWIADMRDEMSKNPDISSKTRNALIQVEQYVNSYANAITTVSSPILNDFKTICPKVTHFKEIRNGYNHELTPLTHQNKVFTFGYFGSFYGGRKPVIFFKALQHILDKNKDFEFKFVIVGAHKNFEIPAQVEKFVEIRPIQPYLEAVKMMMQMDMNVIIQPRSQRKGVFSGKLFDYISAARPVLAMVDKDDVAAKMILDFDAGYVAECDDLDENICAIEKAFDDWKSGIVKKASEENRLSLHRKNQVNELKLLINTILS
;
A
#
# COMPACT_ATOMS: atom_id res chain seq x y z
N MET A 1 1.91 -8.81 -3.44
CA MET A 1 2.96 -9.86 -3.63
C MET A 1 2.72 -10.74 -4.86
N LEU A 2 1.51 -11.19 -5.22
CA LEU A 2 1.30 -12.04 -6.39
C LEU A 2 1.86 -11.40 -7.69
N ALA A 3 1.60 -10.11 -7.92
CA ALA A 3 2.16 -9.39 -9.07
C ALA A 3 3.71 -9.35 -9.11
N PHE A 4 4.38 -9.37 -7.96
CA PHE A 4 5.84 -9.54 -7.89
C PHE A 4 6.25 -10.96 -8.30
N ALA A 5 5.54 -11.97 -7.77
CA ALA A 5 5.79 -13.37 -8.10
C ALA A 5 5.59 -13.65 -9.60
N THR A 6 4.55 -13.08 -10.22
CA THR A 6 4.30 -13.19 -11.67
C THR A 6 5.47 -12.64 -12.50
N ILE A 7 6.03 -11.49 -12.11
CA ILE A 7 7.17 -10.90 -12.83
C ILE A 7 8.46 -11.70 -12.57
N LEU A 8 8.66 -12.17 -11.33
CA LEU A 8 9.80 -13.03 -11.00
C LEU A 8 9.78 -14.36 -11.77
N ALA A 9 8.60 -14.91 -12.04
CA ALA A 9 8.42 -16.16 -12.76
C ALA A 9 8.90 -16.15 -14.23
N ASN A 10 9.23 -14.96 -14.76
CA ASN A 10 9.89 -14.86 -16.07
C ASN A 10 11.33 -15.39 -16.05
N ASP A 11 12.00 -15.37 -14.88
CA ASP A 11 13.42 -15.71 -14.75
C ASP A 11 13.67 -16.82 -13.73
N PHE A 12 12.71 -17.09 -12.83
CA PHE A 12 12.83 -18.06 -11.74
C PHE A 12 11.63 -19.02 -11.72
N CYS A 13 11.85 -20.25 -11.22
CA CYS A 13 10.75 -21.13 -10.85
C CYS A 13 10.21 -20.69 -9.47
N VAL A 14 9.00 -20.13 -9.43
CA VAL A 14 8.43 -19.50 -8.23
C VAL A 14 7.29 -20.34 -7.67
N THR A 15 7.37 -20.68 -6.38
CA THR A 15 6.25 -21.27 -5.64
C THR A 15 5.78 -20.29 -4.56
N VAL A 16 4.54 -19.83 -4.66
CA VAL A 16 3.89 -18.95 -3.67
C VAL A 16 3.09 -19.80 -2.69
N PHE A 17 3.27 -19.57 -1.39
CA PHE A 17 2.43 -20.14 -0.33
C PHE A 17 1.47 -19.07 0.17
N ALA A 18 0.18 -19.26 -0.08
CA ALA A 18 -0.86 -18.27 0.22
C ALA A 18 -1.97 -18.85 1.09
N LEU A 19 -2.74 -17.95 1.69
CA LEU A 19 -3.95 -18.29 2.46
C LEU A 19 -5.16 -18.26 1.53
N ASP A 20 -6.05 -19.27 1.65
CA ASP A 20 -7.34 -19.29 0.98
C ASP A 20 -8.39 -20.07 1.81
N GLU A 21 -9.63 -20.04 1.39
CA GLU A 21 -10.73 -20.81 1.98
C GLU A 21 -10.59 -22.33 1.75
N LYS A 22 -9.91 -22.74 0.68
CA LYS A 22 -9.67 -24.14 0.32
C LYS A 22 -8.19 -24.41 0.12
N THR A 23 -7.75 -25.62 0.45
CA THR A 23 -6.39 -26.07 0.14
C THR A 23 -6.35 -26.61 -1.29
N HIS A 24 -5.61 -25.98 -2.16
CA HIS A 24 -5.41 -26.36 -3.56
C HIS A 24 -4.13 -25.76 -4.12
N THR A 25 -3.69 -26.23 -5.28
CA THR A 25 -2.56 -25.67 -6.00
C THR A 25 -3.02 -25.25 -7.39
N VAL A 26 -2.59 -24.05 -7.80
CA VAL A 26 -2.86 -23.51 -9.13
C VAL A 26 -1.51 -23.30 -9.84
N LYS A 27 -1.39 -23.73 -11.08
CA LYS A 27 -0.31 -23.36 -11.98
C LYS A 27 -0.77 -22.10 -12.73
N GLU A 28 -0.30 -20.93 -12.30
CA GLU A 28 -0.66 -19.65 -12.92
C GLU A 28 0.08 -19.42 -14.25
N HIS A 29 1.37 -19.85 -14.33
CA HIS A 29 2.22 -19.80 -15.50
C HIS A 29 3.19 -20.99 -15.49
N ASP A 30 3.99 -21.15 -16.52
CA ASP A 30 4.94 -22.29 -16.63
C ASP A 30 5.89 -22.38 -15.44
N ASN A 31 6.34 -21.25 -14.91
CA ASN A 31 7.27 -21.17 -13.79
C ASN A 31 6.60 -20.61 -12.50
N LEU A 32 5.26 -20.51 -12.44
CA LEU A 32 4.56 -19.97 -11.27
C LEU A 32 3.51 -20.93 -10.73
N TYR A 33 3.78 -21.45 -9.54
CA TYR A 33 2.85 -22.28 -8.79
C TYR A 33 2.36 -21.56 -7.55
N VAL A 34 1.06 -21.53 -7.31
CA VAL A 34 0.48 -20.97 -6.10
C VAL A 34 -0.16 -22.10 -5.29
N ARG A 35 0.37 -22.35 -4.10
CA ARG A 35 -0.16 -23.32 -3.13
C ARG A 35 -0.99 -22.59 -2.09
N TYR A 36 -2.28 -22.78 -2.18
CA TYR A 36 -3.22 -22.23 -1.21
C TYR A 36 -3.40 -23.19 -0.05
N SER A 37 -3.28 -22.70 1.16
CA SER A 37 -3.54 -23.46 2.39
C SER A 37 -4.69 -22.87 3.16
N LYS A 38 -5.68 -23.72 3.49
CA LYS A 38 -6.88 -23.32 4.23
C LYS A 38 -6.55 -22.92 5.66
N SER A 39 -7.01 -21.75 6.09
CA SER A 39 -7.21 -21.44 7.49
C SER A 39 -8.69 -21.11 7.71
N LYS A 40 -9.50 -22.09 8.13
CA LYS A 40 -10.80 -21.75 8.67
C LYS A 40 -10.60 -21.09 10.04
N SER A 41 -10.83 -19.81 10.11
CA SER A 41 -11.06 -19.08 11.34
C SER A 41 -12.51 -19.26 11.76
N ILE A 42 -12.77 -19.35 13.07
CA ILE A 42 -14.15 -19.23 13.60
C ILE A 42 -14.80 -17.91 13.13
N PHE A 43 -13.99 -16.88 12.80
CA PHE A 43 -14.46 -15.61 12.26
C PHE A 43 -15.07 -15.73 10.85
N ASP A 44 -14.67 -16.71 10.03
CA ASP A 44 -15.24 -16.95 8.69
C ASP A 44 -16.71 -17.42 8.79
N TYR A 45 -17.06 -18.11 9.89
CA TYR A 45 -18.46 -18.50 10.18
C TYR A 45 -19.32 -17.34 10.68
N LEU A 46 -18.67 -16.24 11.11
CA LEU A 46 -19.31 -15.05 11.64
C LEU A 46 -19.34 -13.91 10.65
N GLU A 47 -18.89 -14.12 9.40
CA GLU A 47 -19.04 -13.12 8.34
C GLU A 47 -20.53 -12.83 8.13
N ASN A 48 -20.83 -11.52 8.10
CA ASN A 48 -22.18 -11.05 7.87
C ASN A 48 -22.52 -11.25 6.38
N LYS A 49 -23.51 -12.09 6.12
CA LYS A 49 -24.07 -12.23 4.77
C LYS A 49 -25.05 -11.10 4.52
N THR A 50 -25.18 -10.67 3.29
CA THR A 50 -26.15 -9.65 2.86
C THR A 50 -27.59 -10.03 3.18
N THR A 51 -27.85 -11.32 3.42
CA THR A 51 -29.15 -11.89 3.81
C THR A 51 -29.39 -11.93 5.33
N ASP A 52 -28.40 -11.55 6.15
CA ASP A 52 -28.55 -11.59 7.61
C ASP A 52 -29.51 -10.50 8.12
N SER A 53 -30.46 -10.85 8.98
CA SER A 53 -31.29 -9.86 9.68
C SER A 53 -30.47 -9.00 10.63
N ARG A 54 -30.95 -7.78 10.96
CA ARG A 54 -30.27 -6.85 11.90
C ARG A 54 -29.91 -7.53 13.23
N SER A 55 -30.77 -8.38 13.76
CA SER A 55 -30.56 -9.11 15.01
C SER A 55 -29.43 -10.13 14.90
N ILE A 56 -29.35 -10.87 13.78
CA ILE A 56 -28.28 -11.82 13.49
C ILE A 56 -26.95 -11.08 13.30
N HIS A 57 -26.96 -9.93 12.65
CA HIS A 57 -25.79 -9.07 12.48
C HIS A 57 -25.23 -8.61 13.84
N PHE A 58 -26.11 -8.18 14.75
CA PHE A 58 -25.71 -7.72 16.09
C PHE A 58 -25.14 -8.88 16.94
N LEU A 59 -25.78 -10.06 16.90
CA LEU A 59 -25.29 -11.28 17.57
C LEU A 59 -23.93 -11.72 17.03
N LYS A 60 -23.75 -11.78 15.71
CA LYS A 60 -22.47 -12.12 15.07
C LYS A 60 -21.37 -11.12 15.42
N THR A 61 -21.68 -9.83 15.48
CA THR A 61 -20.73 -8.77 15.87
C THR A 61 -20.32 -8.91 17.33
N GLY A 62 -21.28 -9.16 18.24
CA GLY A 62 -21.00 -9.43 19.65
C GLY A 62 -20.15 -10.68 19.85
N MET A 63 -20.45 -11.77 19.14
CA MET A 63 -19.64 -12.99 19.16
C MET A 63 -18.24 -12.78 18.58
N LYS A 64 -18.06 -11.96 17.54
CA LYS A 64 -16.73 -11.59 17.01
C LYS A 64 -15.88 -10.92 18.10
N VAL A 65 -16.45 -9.98 18.84
CA VAL A 65 -15.74 -9.28 19.92
C VAL A 65 -15.33 -10.24 21.06
N ILE A 66 -16.22 -11.15 21.46
CA ILE A 66 -15.94 -12.15 22.50
C ILE A 66 -14.86 -13.13 22.01
N LEU A 67 -15.01 -13.66 20.81
CA LEU A 67 -14.05 -14.61 20.22
C LEU A 67 -12.69 -13.97 19.91
N ALA A 68 -12.63 -12.69 19.56
CA ALA A 68 -11.37 -11.97 19.40
C ALA A 68 -10.55 -11.92 20.70
N LYS A 69 -11.21 -11.94 21.86
CA LYS A 69 -10.54 -12.04 23.17
C LYS A 69 -10.04 -13.45 23.50
N VAL A 70 -10.69 -14.49 22.96
CA VAL A 70 -10.43 -15.91 23.27
C VAL A 70 -9.52 -16.55 22.23
N VAL A 71 -9.70 -16.25 20.94
CA VAL A 71 -8.89 -16.80 19.86
C VAL A 71 -7.59 -16.00 19.71
N LYS A 72 -6.53 -16.51 20.30
CA LYS A 72 -5.23 -15.81 20.43
C LYS A 72 -4.50 -15.51 19.13
N ASN A 73 -4.75 -16.18 18.02
CA ASN A 73 -4.15 -15.90 16.70
C ASN A 73 -4.82 -16.77 15.62
N PRO A 74 -5.71 -16.21 14.79
CA PRO A 74 -6.41 -16.98 13.77
C PRO A 74 -5.47 -17.57 12.70
N LEU A 75 -4.32 -16.95 12.44
CA LEU A 75 -3.37 -17.41 11.43
C LEU A 75 -2.34 -18.43 11.94
N LYS A 76 -2.33 -18.74 13.24
CA LYS A 76 -1.37 -19.70 13.82
C LYS A 76 -1.47 -21.12 13.20
N LYS A 77 -2.67 -21.56 12.83
CA LYS A 77 -2.87 -22.85 12.15
C LYS A 77 -2.29 -22.81 10.73
N TRP A 78 -2.54 -21.72 10.00
CA TRP A 78 -1.99 -21.50 8.69
C TRP A 78 -0.45 -21.46 8.74
N GLN A 79 0.12 -20.67 9.63
CA GLN A 79 1.58 -20.58 9.84
C GLN A 79 2.23 -21.95 10.03
N LYS A 80 1.67 -22.78 10.95
CA LYS A 80 2.20 -24.14 11.20
C LYS A 80 2.09 -25.06 9.99
N ARG A 81 0.99 -24.97 9.23
CA ARG A 81 0.81 -25.74 8.01
C ARG A 81 1.81 -25.29 6.94
N THR A 82 1.90 -23.99 6.71
CA THR A 82 2.85 -23.41 5.74
C THR A 82 4.29 -23.79 6.05
N THR A 83 4.68 -23.81 7.33
CA THR A 83 6.03 -24.35 7.71
C THR A 83 6.21 -25.81 7.26
N LYS A 84 5.21 -26.68 7.47
CA LYS A 84 5.28 -28.07 7.03
C LYS A 84 5.31 -28.19 5.50
N ASP A 85 4.48 -27.41 4.83
CA ASP A 85 4.40 -27.39 3.36
C ASP A 85 5.74 -26.92 2.75
N LEU A 86 6.37 -25.89 3.32
CA LEU A 86 7.72 -25.41 2.96
C LEU A 86 8.75 -26.54 3.09
N ILE A 87 8.78 -27.22 4.24
CA ILE A 87 9.72 -28.33 4.50
C ILE A 87 9.49 -29.47 3.50
N GLN A 88 8.25 -29.90 3.30
CA GLN A 88 7.91 -30.99 2.39
C GLN A 88 8.25 -30.64 0.93
N THR A 89 7.98 -29.41 0.51
CA THR A 89 8.30 -28.96 -0.84
C THR A 89 9.79 -28.91 -1.06
N HIS A 90 10.55 -28.37 -0.12
CA HIS A 90 12.01 -28.30 -0.19
C HIS A 90 12.66 -29.69 -0.26
N GLN A 91 12.10 -30.68 0.45
CA GLN A 91 12.58 -32.07 0.37
C GLN A 91 12.36 -32.71 -1.01
N GLN A 92 11.30 -32.30 -1.72
CA GLN A 92 10.97 -32.80 -3.06
C GLN A 92 11.70 -32.02 -4.17
N SER A 93 11.83 -30.73 -4.00
CA SER A 93 12.47 -29.78 -4.90
C SER A 93 13.12 -28.69 -4.06
N PRO A 94 14.45 -28.76 -3.84
CA PRO A 94 15.16 -27.79 -3.00
C PRO A 94 14.95 -26.34 -3.45
N PHE A 95 14.72 -25.44 -2.49
CA PHE A 95 14.67 -24.01 -2.75
C PHE A 95 16.09 -23.45 -2.73
N ASP A 96 16.42 -22.62 -3.70
CA ASP A 96 17.65 -21.83 -3.71
C ASP A 96 17.53 -20.61 -2.79
N LEU A 97 16.30 -20.06 -2.62
CA LEU A 97 16.02 -18.87 -1.80
C LEU A 97 14.56 -18.84 -1.38
N ILE A 98 14.29 -18.25 -0.21
CA ILE A 98 12.92 -17.98 0.27
C ILE A 98 12.73 -16.50 0.47
N ILE A 99 11.55 -15.97 0.10
CA ILE A 99 11.10 -14.61 0.39
C ILE A 99 9.84 -14.70 1.24
N SER A 100 9.78 -13.97 2.35
CA SER A 100 8.53 -13.80 3.11
C SER A 100 8.19 -12.33 3.24
N SER A 101 6.91 -11.98 3.13
CA SER A 101 6.46 -10.58 3.13
C SER A 101 5.49 -10.31 4.29
N PHE A 102 5.75 -9.25 5.04
CA PHE A 102 4.89 -8.70 6.08
C PHE A 102 3.84 -7.75 5.43
N ALA A 103 2.60 -7.60 5.86
CA ALA A 103 1.90 -8.30 6.92
C ALA A 103 1.08 -9.45 6.33
N PRO A 104 0.76 -10.49 7.10
CA PRO A 104 0.88 -10.64 8.55
C PRO A 104 2.26 -11.22 8.98
N GLN A 105 2.58 -11.13 10.30
CA GLN A 105 3.84 -11.66 10.87
C GLN A 105 3.98 -13.18 10.70
N GLU A 106 2.88 -13.90 10.53
CA GLU A 106 2.84 -15.35 10.36
C GLU A 106 3.58 -15.83 9.12
N THR A 107 3.77 -14.98 8.12
CA THR A 107 4.59 -15.27 6.94
C THR A 107 6.04 -15.45 7.34
N HIS A 108 6.60 -14.51 8.13
CA HIS A 108 7.95 -14.63 8.67
C HIS A 108 8.07 -15.80 9.65
N LEU A 109 7.09 -15.98 10.54
CA LEU A 109 7.08 -17.10 11.49
C LEU A 109 7.06 -18.47 10.79
N ALA A 110 6.43 -18.59 9.63
CA ALA A 110 6.44 -19.82 8.84
C ALA A 110 7.86 -20.11 8.31
N VAL A 111 8.55 -19.09 7.79
CA VAL A 111 9.93 -19.22 7.31
C VAL A 111 10.90 -19.43 8.46
N ILE A 112 10.74 -18.78 9.60
CA ILE A 112 11.55 -19.03 10.80
C ILE A 112 11.46 -20.51 11.22
N GLY A 113 10.25 -21.10 11.16
CA GLY A 113 10.05 -22.52 11.41
C GLY A 113 10.81 -23.42 10.44
N PHE A 114 10.90 -23.02 9.17
CA PHE A 114 11.69 -23.70 8.13
C PHE A 114 13.19 -23.52 8.37
N LYS A 115 13.67 -22.30 8.62
CA LYS A 115 15.09 -21.96 8.86
C LYS A 115 15.71 -22.69 10.04
N LYS A 116 14.92 -23.05 11.04
CA LYS A 116 15.40 -23.88 12.17
C LYS A 116 15.85 -25.28 11.74
N ARG A 117 15.43 -25.76 10.56
CA ARG A 117 15.80 -27.06 10.00
C ARG A 117 16.76 -26.95 8.81
N TYR A 118 16.62 -25.90 8.02
CA TYR A 118 17.38 -25.63 6.80
C TYR A 118 17.97 -24.22 6.89
N SER A 119 18.96 -24.06 7.79
CA SER A 119 19.60 -22.77 8.07
C SER A 119 20.41 -22.22 6.90
N GLU A 120 20.86 -23.08 6.00
CA GLU A 120 21.68 -22.81 4.82
C GLU A 120 20.90 -22.10 3.70
N VAL A 121 19.59 -22.36 3.58
CA VAL A 121 18.77 -21.76 2.51
C VAL A 121 18.64 -20.25 2.73
N PRO A 122 19.10 -19.41 1.79
CA PRO A 122 19.00 -17.96 1.93
C PRO A 122 17.55 -17.45 2.13
N TRP A 123 17.40 -16.40 2.93
CA TRP A 123 16.11 -15.81 3.22
C TRP A 123 16.13 -14.29 3.06
N ILE A 124 15.20 -13.76 2.25
CA ILE A 124 14.88 -12.33 2.18
C ILE A 124 13.61 -12.08 3.01
N ALA A 125 13.70 -11.24 4.03
CA ALA A 125 12.56 -10.77 4.81
C ALA A 125 12.07 -9.43 4.25
N ASP A 126 10.90 -9.43 3.58
CA ASP A 126 10.30 -8.24 2.97
C ASP A 126 9.38 -7.54 3.98
N MET A 127 9.82 -6.39 4.47
CA MET A 127 9.16 -5.58 5.49
C MET A 127 8.39 -4.43 4.83
N ARG A 128 7.09 -4.61 4.64
CA ARG A 128 6.23 -3.59 4.00
C ARG A 128 5.75 -2.50 4.96
N ASP A 129 5.94 -2.70 6.26
CA ASP A 129 5.57 -1.79 7.34
C ASP A 129 6.62 -1.81 8.46
N GLU A 130 6.53 -0.89 9.42
CA GLU A 130 7.49 -0.63 10.49
C GLU A 130 7.57 -1.73 11.57
N MET A 131 6.70 -2.72 11.53
CA MET A 131 6.60 -3.80 12.53
C MET A 131 6.55 -3.27 13.99
N SER A 132 7.56 -3.55 14.82
CA SER A 132 7.58 -3.12 16.23
C SER A 132 7.66 -1.61 16.42
N LYS A 133 8.18 -0.88 15.43
CA LYS A 133 8.26 0.59 15.43
C LYS A 133 6.92 1.27 15.13
N ASN A 134 5.91 0.55 14.67
CA ASN A 134 4.58 1.12 14.47
C ASN A 134 4.03 1.68 15.79
N PRO A 135 3.76 3.00 15.90
CA PRO A 135 3.28 3.60 17.14
C PRO A 135 1.86 3.18 17.53
N ASP A 136 1.05 2.76 16.55
CA ASP A 136 -0.39 2.53 16.72
C ASP A 136 -0.72 1.12 17.25
N ILE A 137 0.29 0.27 17.49
CA ILE A 137 0.09 -1.10 17.97
C ILE A 137 0.14 -1.21 19.49
N SER A 138 -0.58 -2.20 20.04
CA SER A 138 -0.53 -2.49 21.48
C SER A 138 0.85 -2.98 21.93
N SER A 139 1.21 -2.77 23.19
CA SER A 139 2.47 -3.27 23.78
C SER A 139 2.61 -4.79 23.61
N LYS A 140 1.50 -5.55 23.70
CA LYS A 140 1.50 -7.00 23.48
C LYS A 140 1.87 -7.36 22.05
N THR A 141 1.30 -6.66 21.07
CA THR A 141 1.63 -6.85 19.66
C THR A 141 3.08 -6.46 19.38
N ARG A 142 3.52 -5.34 19.94
CA ARG A 142 4.90 -4.85 19.84
C ARG A 142 5.91 -5.89 20.32
N ASN A 143 5.69 -6.46 21.51
CA ASN A 143 6.57 -7.49 22.04
C ASN A 143 6.62 -8.75 21.17
N ALA A 144 5.49 -9.14 20.58
CA ALA A 144 5.47 -10.26 19.65
C ALA A 144 6.27 -9.98 18.37
N LEU A 145 6.15 -8.76 17.83
CA LEU A 145 6.90 -8.32 16.65
C LEU A 145 8.40 -8.20 16.92
N ILE A 146 8.81 -7.68 18.10
CA ILE A 146 10.21 -7.66 18.51
C ILE A 146 10.83 -9.07 18.49
N GLN A 147 10.09 -10.09 18.94
CA GLN A 147 10.58 -11.47 18.87
C GLN A 147 10.78 -11.93 17.42
N VAL A 148 9.86 -11.57 16.52
CA VAL A 148 10.00 -11.89 15.08
C VAL A 148 11.23 -11.19 14.50
N GLU A 149 11.43 -9.90 14.82
CA GLU A 149 12.59 -9.11 14.38
C GLU A 149 13.92 -9.71 14.89
N GLN A 150 13.96 -10.22 16.10
CA GLN A 150 15.14 -10.93 16.63
C GLN A 150 15.47 -12.20 15.83
N TYR A 151 14.46 -12.95 15.41
CA TYR A 151 14.67 -14.11 14.54
C TYR A 151 15.09 -13.68 13.12
N VAL A 152 14.49 -12.62 12.57
CA VAL A 152 14.92 -12.06 11.28
C VAL A 152 16.39 -11.65 11.34
N ASN A 153 16.78 -10.93 12.39
CA ASN A 153 18.19 -10.56 12.64
C ASN A 153 19.14 -11.77 12.73
N SER A 154 18.65 -12.93 13.13
CA SER A 154 19.47 -14.13 13.31
C SER A 154 19.54 -15.02 12.07
N TYR A 155 18.53 -15.00 11.20
CA TYR A 155 18.38 -15.97 10.12
C TYR A 155 18.26 -15.35 8.72
N ALA A 156 17.87 -14.08 8.59
CA ALA A 156 17.71 -13.47 7.28
C ALA A 156 19.06 -13.03 6.69
N ASN A 157 19.23 -13.24 5.39
CA ASN A 157 20.37 -12.76 4.62
C ASN A 157 20.14 -11.33 4.12
N ALA A 158 18.88 -10.98 3.86
CA ALA A 158 18.51 -9.64 3.42
C ALA A 158 17.18 -9.18 4.02
N ILE A 159 17.05 -7.86 4.13
CA ILE A 159 15.79 -7.18 4.42
C ILE A 159 15.46 -6.24 3.25
N THR A 160 14.22 -6.31 2.75
CA THR A 160 13.66 -5.31 1.86
C THR A 160 12.57 -4.50 2.55
N THR A 161 12.48 -3.21 2.21
CA THR A 161 11.44 -2.31 2.75
C THR A 161 10.89 -1.41 1.66
N VAL A 162 9.81 -0.69 1.95
CA VAL A 162 9.14 0.19 0.98
C VAL A 162 9.71 1.59 0.93
N SER A 163 10.55 1.99 1.91
CA SER A 163 11.09 3.33 2.03
C SER A 163 12.38 3.37 2.86
N SER A 164 13.18 4.42 2.64
CA SER A 164 14.44 4.64 3.35
C SER A 164 14.28 4.83 4.86
N PRO A 165 13.27 5.54 5.41
CA PRO A 165 13.08 5.63 6.86
C PRO A 165 12.87 4.26 7.51
N ILE A 166 11.98 3.43 6.94
CA ILE A 166 11.74 2.07 7.44
C ILE A 166 13.01 1.20 7.28
N LEU A 167 13.73 1.35 6.17
CA LEU A 167 14.99 0.64 5.95
C LEU A 167 16.04 0.96 7.03
N ASN A 168 16.16 2.24 7.40
CA ASN A 168 17.11 2.69 8.43
C ASN A 168 16.74 2.17 9.81
N ASP A 169 15.44 2.10 10.13
CA ASP A 169 14.98 1.44 11.36
C ASP A 169 15.42 -0.02 11.40
N PHE A 170 15.23 -0.78 10.31
CA PHE A 170 15.63 -2.18 10.26
C PHE A 170 17.14 -2.39 10.25
N LYS A 171 17.94 -1.49 9.71
CA LYS A 171 19.40 -1.53 9.87
C LYS A 171 19.82 -1.47 11.35
N THR A 172 19.08 -0.68 12.14
CA THR A 172 19.32 -0.57 13.60
C THR A 172 18.79 -1.80 14.37
N ILE A 173 17.60 -2.29 13.98
CA ILE A 173 16.94 -3.43 14.66
C ILE A 173 17.64 -4.75 14.34
N CYS A 174 18.13 -4.91 13.11
CA CYS A 174 18.68 -6.16 12.56
C CYS A 174 20.14 -6.00 12.10
N PRO A 175 21.09 -5.64 12.98
CA PRO A 175 22.48 -5.33 12.60
C PRO A 175 23.29 -6.53 12.07
N LYS A 176 22.81 -7.77 12.23
CA LYS A 176 23.48 -8.97 11.70
C LYS A 176 23.10 -9.27 10.25
N VAL A 177 22.03 -8.67 9.75
CA VAL A 177 21.63 -8.81 8.34
C VAL A 177 22.61 -8.02 7.47
N THR A 178 23.06 -8.63 6.37
CA THR A 178 24.14 -8.08 5.54
C THR A 178 23.64 -7.23 4.39
N HIS A 179 22.43 -7.51 3.90
CA HIS A 179 21.87 -6.84 2.71
C HIS A 179 20.57 -6.13 3.05
N PHE A 180 20.50 -4.85 2.66
CA PHE A 180 19.31 -4.00 2.84
C PHE A 180 18.97 -3.30 1.53
N LYS A 181 17.71 -3.40 1.10
CA LYS A 181 17.29 -2.78 -0.16
C LYS A 181 15.89 -2.17 -0.05
N GLU A 182 15.73 -0.94 -0.54
CA GLU A 182 14.42 -0.35 -0.72
C GLU A 182 13.77 -0.89 -2.00
N ILE A 183 12.60 -1.53 -1.85
CA ILE A 183 11.77 -2.07 -2.94
C ILE A 183 10.35 -1.55 -2.76
N ARG A 184 9.95 -0.58 -3.54
CA ARG A 184 8.64 0.08 -3.43
C ARG A 184 7.49 -0.78 -3.96
N ASN A 185 6.26 -0.42 -3.62
CA ASN A 185 5.07 -1.11 -4.14
C ASN A 185 4.90 -0.90 -5.65
N GLY A 186 5.05 0.32 -6.11
CA GLY A 186 4.91 0.73 -7.50
C GLY A 186 3.51 0.56 -8.09
N TYR A 187 3.30 1.10 -9.28
CA TYR A 187 2.09 0.90 -10.08
C TYR A 187 2.28 -0.30 -11.05
N ASN A 188 1.17 -0.82 -11.60
CA ASN A 188 1.20 -2.04 -12.43
C ASN A 188 0.24 -1.94 -13.62
N HIS A 189 0.42 -0.94 -14.46
CA HIS A 189 -0.32 -0.80 -15.72
C HIS A 189 0.60 -0.25 -16.81
N GLU A 190 0.25 -0.52 -18.07
CA GLU A 190 0.97 -0.11 -19.27
C GLU A 190 0.24 1.03 -20.01
N LEU A 191 -0.65 1.77 -19.33
CA LEU A 191 -1.40 2.85 -19.95
C LEU A 191 -0.50 4.05 -20.22
N THR A 192 -0.58 4.59 -21.42
CA THR A 192 0.09 5.83 -21.79
C THR A 192 -0.70 7.02 -21.23
N PRO A 193 -0.05 7.96 -20.55
CA PRO A 193 -0.71 9.17 -20.07
C PRO A 193 -1.33 9.99 -21.20
N LEU A 194 -2.51 10.52 -20.93
CA LEU A 194 -3.25 11.34 -21.90
C LEU A 194 -2.81 12.80 -21.81
N THR A 195 -2.71 13.46 -22.96
CA THR A 195 -2.65 14.93 -23.01
C THR A 195 -4.08 15.44 -22.98
N HIS A 196 -4.52 15.99 -21.86
CA HIS A 196 -5.89 16.44 -21.63
C HIS A 196 -5.91 17.66 -20.72
N GLN A 197 -6.78 18.60 -20.99
CA GLN A 197 -7.13 19.72 -20.14
C GLN A 197 -8.63 19.87 -20.15
N ASN A 198 -9.26 19.93 -18.98
CA ASN A 198 -10.68 20.15 -18.88
C ASN A 198 -11.01 21.62 -19.11
N LYS A 199 -12.26 21.91 -19.47
CA LYS A 199 -12.77 23.29 -19.56
C LYS A 199 -12.91 23.95 -18.20
N VAL A 200 -13.12 23.12 -17.15
CA VAL A 200 -13.27 23.53 -15.76
C VAL A 200 -12.22 22.74 -14.96
N PHE A 201 -11.48 23.41 -14.08
CA PHE A 201 -10.43 22.80 -13.29
C PHE A 201 -10.96 21.62 -12.46
N THR A 202 -10.50 20.42 -12.76
CA THR A 202 -11.09 19.18 -12.24
C THR A 202 -10.12 18.46 -11.30
N PHE A 203 -10.49 18.38 -10.03
CA PHE A 203 -9.83 17.54 -9.03
C PHE A 203 -10.35 16.12 -9.05
N GLY A 204 -9.47 15.13 -8.80
CA GLY A 204 -9.82 13.73 -8.63
C GLY A 204 -9.35 13.16 -7.30
N TYR A 205 -10.21 12.41 -6.61
CA TYR A 205 -9.83 11.59 -5.47
C TYR A 205 -10.33 10.15 -5.67
N PHE A 206 -9.43 9.17 -5.56
CA PHE A 206 -9.75 7.78 -5.84
C PHE A 206 -9.56 6.90 -4.61
N GLY A 207 -10.63 6.25 -4.17
CA GLY A 207 -10.69 5.34 -3.02
C GLY A 207 -11.47 5.88 -1.84
N SER A 208 -11.49 5.14 -0.74
CA SER A 208 -12.28 5.45 0.45
C SER A 208 -11.59 6.45 1.36
N PHE A 209 -12.40 7.26 2.06
CA PHE A 209 -11.98 8.04 3.22
C PHE A 209 -12.15 7.19 4.49
N TYR A 210 -11.07 6.96 5.23
CA TYR A 210 -11.09 6.19 6.47
C TYR A 210 -10.13 6.77 7.51
N GLY A 211 -10.42 6.52 8.79
CA GLY A 211 -9.64 7.09 9.89
C GLY A 211 -9.60 8.61 9.83
N GLY A 212 -8.43 9.20 9.96
CA GLY A 212 -8.19 10.64 9.84
C GLY A 212 -8.15 11.17 8.40
N ARG A 213 -8.24 10.32 7.38
CA ARG A 213 -8.21 10.69 5.95
C ARG A 213 -9.55 11.24 5.50
N LYS A 214 -9.97 12.39 6.05
CA LYS A 214 -11.22 13.09 5.68
C LYS A 214 -10.90 14.37 4.92
N PRO A 215 -11.71 14.79 3.93
CA PRO A 215 -11.45 15.96 3.10
C PRO A 215 -11.85 17.29 3.77
N VAL A 216 -11.83 17.38 5.11
CA VAL A 216 -12.33 18.53 5.85
C VAL A 216 -11.53 19.80 5.53
N ILE A 217 -10.20 19.74 5.62
CA ILE A 217 -9.33 20.87 5.32
C ILE A 217 -9.42 21.24 3.85
N PHE A 218 -9.46 20.27 2.96
CA PHE A 218 -9.61 20.48 1.51
C PHE A 218 -10.91 21.24 1.20
N PHE A 219 -12.03 20.83 1.77
CA PHE A 219 -13.31 21.55 1.57
C PHE A 219 -13.31 22.95 2.17
N LYS A 220 -12.68 23.16 3.34
CA LYS A 220 -12.52 24.49 3.92
C LYS A 220 -11.68 25.41 3.03
N ALA A 221 -10.61 24.88 2.44
CA ALA A 221 -9.76 25.63 1.51
C ALA A 221 -10.56 26.02 0.25
N LEU A 222 -11.30 25.08 -0.35
CA LEU A 222 -12.14 25.37 -1.51
C LEU A 222 -13.22 26.42 -1.19
N GLN A 223 -13.85 26.34 -0.03
CA GLN A 223 -14.85 27.31 0.41
C GLN A 223 -14.25 28.72 0.55
N HIS A 224 -13.08 28.83 1.20
CA HIS A 224 -12.37 30.09 1.34
C HIS A 224 -12.00 30.71 -0.01
N ILE A 225 -11.52 29.91 -0.96
CA ILE A 225 -11.18 30.39 -2.31
C ILE A 225 -12.44 30.88 -3.05
N LEU A 226 -13.56 30.14 -2.97
CA LEU A 226 -14.84 30.54 -3.57
C LEU A 226 -15.37 31.88 -3.01
N ASP A 227 -15.14 32.14 -1.73
CA ASP A 227 -15.57 33.40 -1.10
C ASP A 227 -14.76 34.59 -1.62
N LYS A 228 -13.49 34.39 -1.89
CA LYS A 228 -12.55 35.46 -2.35
C LYS A 228 -12.49 35.61 -3.87
N ASN A 229 -12.59 34.51 -4.60
CA ASN A 229 -12.44 34.48 -6.06
C ASN A 229 -13.70 33.93 -6.74
N LYS A 230 -14.52 34.82 -7.30
CA LYS A 230 -15.78 34.44 -7.97
C LYS A 230 -15.54 33.72 -9.32
N ASP A 231 -14.33 33.86 -9.90
CA ASP A 231 -13.95 33.21 -11.17
C ASP A 231 -13.36 31.81 -10.94
N PHE A 232 -13.28 31.38 -9.67
CA PHE A 232 -12.80 30.04 -9.34
C PHE A 232 -13.89 29.00 -9.61
N GLU A 233 -13.88 28.45 -10.82
CA GLU A 233 -14.72 27.31 -11.18
C GLU A 233 -13.93 26.01 -11.10
N PHE A 234 -14.49 25.03 -10.42
CA PHE A 234 -13.86 23.71 -10.29
C PHE A 234 -14.91 22.59 -10.31
N LYS A 235 -14.42 21.38 -10.51
CA LYS A 235 -15.15 20.14 -10.29
C LYS A 235 -14.31 19.22 -9.40
N PHE A 236 -14.93 18.54 -8.44
CA PHE A 236 -14.27 17.55 -7.61
C PHE A 236 -14.93 16.19 -7.79
N VAL A 237 -14.23 15.27 -8.44
CA VAL A 237 -14.68 13.90 -8.71
C VAL A 237 -14.11 12.96 -7.67
N ILE A 238 -14.98 12.34 -6.88
CA ILE A 238 -14.64 11.36 -5.85
C ILE A 238 -15.09 9.98 -6.32
N VAL A 239 -14.16 9.04 -6.48
CA VAL A 239 -14.43 7.69 -7.01
C VAL A 239 -14.18 6.64 -5.93
N GLY A 240 -15.19 5.81 -5.64
CA GLY A 240 -15.07 4.66 -4.72
C GLY A 240 -15.15 5.00 -3.24
N ALA A 241 -15.54 6.22 -2.88
CA ALA A 241 -15.78 6.59 -1.50
C ALA A 241 -17.26 6.42 -1.12
N HIS A 242 -17.51 5.88 0.09
CA HIS A 242 -18.81 6.02 0.71
C HIS A 242 -18.95 7.43 1.29
N LYS A 243 -20.14 8.04 1.19
CA LYS A 243 -20.42 9.37 1.77
C LYS A 243 -20.48 9.27 3.30
N ASN A 244 -19.31 9.26 3.94
CA ASN A 244 -19.13 9.27 5.40
C ASN A 244 -18.44 10.56 5.89
N PHE A 245 -18.57 11.63 5.13
CA PHE A 245 -18.02 12.97 5.37
C PHE A 245 -19.05 14.03 4.98
N GLU A 246 -18.93 15.20 5.61
CA GLU A 246 -19.78 16.36 5.31
C GLU A 246 -19.18 17.16 4.16
N ILE A 247 -20.05 17.65 3.27
CA ILE A 247 -19.69 18.56 2.19
C ILE A 247 -20.36 19.91 2.50
N PRO A 248 -19.59 21.02 2.59
CA PRO A 248 -20.18 22.34 2.79
C PRO A 248 -21.13 22.68 1.65
N ALA A 249 -22.28 23.30 1.97
CA ALA A 249 -23.33 23.61 1.00
C ALA A 249 -22.84 24.41 -0.21
N GLN A 250 -21.90 25.35 -0.01
CA GLN A 250 -21.30 26.14 -1.10
C GLN A 250 -20.47 25.30 -2.07
N VAL A 251 -19.89 24.19 -1.60
CA VAL A 251 -19.01 23.29 -2.37
C VAL A 251 -19.79 22.15 -3.02
N GLU A 252 -20.94 21.77 -2.44
CA GLU A 252 -21.70 20.56 -2.81
C GLU A 252 -22.03 20.48 -4.31
N LYS A 253 -22.42 21.61 -4.92
CA LYS A 253 -22.77 21.67 -6.36
C LYS A 253 -21.59 21.34 -7.30
N PHE A 254 -20.35 21.41 -6.82
CA PHE A 254 -19.13 21.12 -7.58
C PHE A 254 -18.60 19.71 -7.35
N VAL A 255 -19.22 18.93 -6.42
CA VAL A 255 -18.76 17.60 -6.04
C VAL A 255 -19.57 16.52 -6.73
N GLU A 256 -18.87 15.62 -7.43
CA GLU A 256 -19.45 14.43 -8.03
C GLU A 256 -18.89 13.17 -7.36
N ILE A 257 -19.77 12.35 -6.78
CA ILE A 257 -19.38 11.07 -6.17
C ILE A 257 -19.75 9.93 -7.12
N ARG A 258 -18.77 9.12 -7.48
CA ARG A 258 -18.92 7.95 -8.34
C ARG A 258 -18.68 6.64 -7.58
N PRO A 259 -19.33 5.54 -7.97
CA PRO A 259 -19.07 4.23 -7.38
C PRO A 259 -17.62 3.78 -7.66
N ILE A 260 -17.19 2.74 -6.93
CA ILE A 260 -15.90 2.09 -7.18
C ILE A 260 -15.80 1.62 -8.62
N GLN A 261 -14.65 1.82 -9.23
CA GLN A 261 -14.35 1.44 -10.61
C GLN A 261 -13.31 0.31 -10.63
N PRO A 262 -13.29 -0.52 -11.68
CA PRO A 262 -12.16 -1.42 -11.96
C PRO A 262 -10.85 -0.64 -12.03
N TYR A 263 -9.74 -1.27 -11.62
CA TYR A 263 -8.44 -0.60 -11.46
C TYR A 263 -8.01 0.21 -12.71
N LEU A 264 -8.02 -0.41 -13.88
CA LEU A 264 -7.58 0.26 -15.12
C LEU A 264 -8.50 1.43 -15.50
N GLU A 265 -9.81 1.31 -15.26
CA GLU A 265 -10.75 2.41 -15.51
C GLU A 265 -10.51 3.57 -14.51
N ALA A 266 -10.24 3.26 -13.25
CA ALA A 266 -9.87 4.28 -12.28
C ALA A 266 -8.58 5.02 -12.70
N VAL A 267 -7.56 4.31 -13.19
CA VAL A 267 -6.32 4.92 -13.69
C VAL A 267 -6.58 5.81 -14.92
N LYS A 268 -7.40 5.37 -15.88
CA LYS A 268 -7.81 6.21 -17.01
C LYS A 268 -8.52 7.49 -16.54
N MET A 269 -9.38 7.38 -15.53
CA MET A 269 -10.03 8.55 -14.94
C MET A 269 -9.02 9.47 -14.25
N MET A 270 -8.01 8.93 -13.53
CA MET A 270 -6.92 9.72 -12.94
C MET A 270 -6.17 10.53 -14.00
N MET A 271 -5.95 9.95 -15.18
CA MET A 271 -5.32 10.63 -16.34
C MET A 271 -6.18 11.76 -16.92
N GLN A 272 -7.50 11.73 -16.71
CA GLN A 272 -8.44 12.76 -17.17
C GLN A 272 -8.62 13.92 -16.18
N MET A 273 -8.11 13.83 -14.97
CA MET A 273 -8.15 14.92 -13.98
C MET A 273 -7.11 15.99 -14.34
N ASP A 274 -7.35 17.23 -13.98
CA ASP A 274 -6.32 18.27 -14.04
C ASP A 274 -5.40 18.17 -12.82
N MET A 275 -5.92 17.62 -11.71
CA MET A 275 -5.17 17.40 -10.48
C MET A 275 -5.72 16.21 -9.69
N ASN A 276 -4.86 15.31 -9.26
CA ASN A 276 -5.22 14.25 -8.33
C ASN A 276 -4.90 14.64 -6.88
N VAL A 277 -5.83 14.42 -5.96
CA VAL A 277 -5.68 14.81 -4.56
C VAL A 277 -5.34 13.62 -3.69
N ILE A 278 -4.28 13.71 -2.90
CA ILE A 278 -3.94 12.73 -1.88
C ILE A 278 -4.05 13.37 -0.49
N ILE A 279 -4.78 12.74 0.41
CA ILE A 279 -4.97 13.20 1.78
C ILE A 279 -4.44 12.12 2.72
N GLN A 280 -3.38 12.45 3.44
CA GLN A 280 -2.78 11.58 4.44
C GLN A 280 -2.52 12.39 5.70
N PRO A 281 -3.26 12.12 6.80
CA PRO A 281 -3.11 12.89 8.03
C PRO A 281 -1.71 12.71 8.60
N ARG A 282 -1.23 13.71 9.32
CA ARG A 282 -0.01 13.62 10.10
C ARG A 282 -0.13 12.44 11.08
N SER A 283 0.87 11.62 11.12
CA SER A 283 0.95 10.53 12.08
C SER A 283 2.39 10.37 12.57
N GLN A 284 2.56 9.64 13.67
CA GLN A 284 3.91 9.26 14.13
C GLN A 284 4.57 8.19 13.24
N ARG A 285 3.81 7.63 12.28
CA ARG A 285 4.33 6.67 11.29
C ARG A 285 5.04 7.43 10.18
N LYS A 286 6.34 7.22 10.06
CA LYS A 286 7.17 7.80 8.98
C LYS A 286 7.56 6.73 7.96
N GLY A 287 7.68 7.14 6.71
CA GLY A 287 8.10 6.24 5.63
C GLY A 287 6.97 5.43 4.98
N VAL A 288 5.71 5.67 5.34
CA VAL A 288 4.57 4.92 4.79
C VAL A 288 4.00 5.61 3.55
N PHE A 289 4.16 4.95 2.40
CA PHE A 289 3.52 5.39 1.16
C PHE A 289 2.06 4.95 1.06
N SER A 290 1.19 5.86 0.64
CA SER A 290 -0.11 5.47 0.10
C SER A 290 0.07 4.85 -1.29
N GLY A 291 -0.54 3.68 -1.53
CA GLY A 291 -0.49 3.04 -2.86
C GLY A 291 -1.00 3.94 -4.00
N LYS A 292 -1.97 4.81 -3.71
CA LYS A 292 -2.51 5.80 -4.67
C LYS A 292 -1.44 6.76 -5.21
N LEU A 293 -0.41 7.07 -4.41
CA LEU A 293 0.64 8.00 -4.83
C LEU A 293 1.34 7.53 -6.11
N PHE A 294 1.62 6.23 -6.19
CA PHE A 294 2.26 5.64 -7.37
C PHE A 294 1.35 5.71 -8.61
N ASP A 295 0.06 5.43 -8.44
CA ASP A 295 -0.93 5.51 -9.52
C ASP A 295 -1.12 6.97 -9.99
N TYR A 296 -1.17 7.95 -9.07
CA TYR A 296 -1.31 9.37 -9.40
C TYR A 296 -0.09 9.91 -10.15
N ILE A 297 1.12 9.56 -9.70
CA ILE A 297 2.35 9.95 -10.40
C ILE A 297 2.40 9.30 -11.80
N SER A 298 2.01 8.02 -11.91
CA SER A 298 1.99 7.32 -13.20
C SER A 298 0.99 7.93 -14.20
N ALA A 299 -0.09 8.52 -13.71
CA ALA A 299 -1.09 9.22 -14.54
C ALA A 299 -0.55 10.49 -15.22
N ALA A 300 0.67 10.94 -14.87
CA ALA A 300 1.31 12.15 -15.38
C ALA A 300 0.44 13.42 -15.23
N ARG A 301 -0.25 13.53 -14.11
CA ARG A 301 -1.05 14.68 -13.71
C ARG A 301 -0.50 15.27 -12.42
N PRO A 302 -0.64 16.58 -12.20
CA PRO A 302 -0.28 17.19 -10.94
C PRO A 302 -0.95 16.49 -9.76
N VAL A 303 -0.22 16.32 -8.68
CA VAL A 303 -0.75 15.79 -7.42
C VAL A 303 -0.78 16.91 -6.39
N LEU A 304 -1.95 17.20 -5.82
CA LEU A 304 -2.06 17.97 -4.59
C LEU A 304 -1.87 17.02 -3.41
N ALA A 305 -0.73 17.11 -2.75
CA ALA A 305 -0.40 16.25 -1.62
C ALA A 305 -0.63 17.00 -0.30
N MET A 306 -1.75 16.73 0.34
CA MET A 306 -2.08 17.18 1.70
C MET A 306 -1.52 16.12 2.67
N VAL A 307 -0.26 16.24 3.05
CA VAL A 307 0.51 15.22 3.75
C VAL A 307 1.41 15.88 4.81
N ASP A 308 2.06 15.07 5.65
CA ASP A 308 3.17 15.52 6.47
C ASP A 308 4.36 15.88 5.56
N LYS A 309 4.80 17.14 5.58
CA LYS A 309 5.85 17.66 4.69
C LYS A 309 7.22 17.05 4.94
N ASP A 310 7.42 16.50 6.14
CA ASP A 310 8.68 15.85 6.52
C ASP A 310 8.69 14.35 6.21
N ASP A 311 7.68 13.82 5.50
CA ASP A 311 7.59 12.40 5.18
C ASP A 311 7.83 12.11 3.69
N VAL A 312 8.01 10.85 3.39
CA VAL A 312 8.42 10.32 2.08
C VAL A 312 7.47 10.69 0.93
N ALA A 313 6.18 10.88 1.21
CA ALA A 313 5.20 11.27 0.19
C ALA A 313 5.44 12.69 -0.32
N ALA A 314 5.64 13.66 0.59
CA ALA A 314 5.97 15.03 0.26
C ALA A 314 7.29 15.10 -0.53
N LYS A 315 8.33 14.43 0.00
CA LYS A 315 9.64 14.36 -0.64
C LYS A 315 9.55 13.83 -2.08
N MET A 316 8.82 12.75 -2.32
CA MET A 316 8.68 12.17 -3.66
C MET A 316 8.00 13.15 -4.64
N ILE A 317 6.93 13.84 -4.21
CA ILE A 317 6.25 14.84 -5.06
C ILE A 317 7.17 15.98 -5.44
N LEU A 318 7.98 16.47 -4.49
CA LEU A 318 8.92 17.57 -4.71
C LEU A 318 10.11 17.13 -5.59
N ASP A 319 10.74 16.00 -5.27
CA ASP A 319 11.90 15.48 -6.01
C ASP A 319 11.54 15.18 -7.48
N PHE A 320 10.30 14.81 -7.77
CA PHE A 320 9.82 14.46 -9.12
C PHE A 320 9.15 15.64 -9.84
N ASP A 321 9.05 16.80 -9.21
CA ASP A 321 8.22 17.93 -9.67
C ASP A 321 6.81 17.49 -10.10
N ALA A 322 6.23 16.60 -9.31
CA ALA A 322 4.99 15.91 -9.66
C ALA A 322 3.72 16.65 -9.18
N GLY A 323 3.85 17.85 -8.61
CA GLY A 323 2.70 18.60 -8.14
C GLY A 323 2.99 19.58 -7.00
N TYR A 324 2.06 19.67 -6.05
CA TYR A 324 2.06 20.64 -4.97
C TYR A 324 1.93 19.92 -3.63
N VAL A 325 2.62 20.43 -2.62
CA VAL A 325 2.62 19.88 -1.27
C VAL A 325 2.12 20.94 -0.31
N ALA A 326 1.20 20.55 0.55
CA ALA A 326 0.75 21.35 1.69
C ALA A 326 0.71 20.49 2.94
N GLU A 327 0.97 21.09 4.10
CA GLU A 327 0.79 20.40 5.37
C GLU A 327 -0.68 19.96 5.54
N CYS A 328 -0.90 18.71 5.92
CA CYS A 328 -2.22 18.08 5.86
C CYS A 328 -3.29 18.75 6.75
N ASP A 329 -2.88 19.45 7.80
CA ASP A 329 -3.74 20.13 8.79
C ASP A 329 -3.60 21.66 8.78
N ASP A 330 -2.82 22.24 7.86
CA ASP A 330 -2.66 23.67 7.68
C ASP A 330 -3.59 24.20 6.58
N LEU A 331 -4.57 25.02 6.96
CA LEU A 331 -5.57 25.57 6.04
C LEU A 331 -4.94 26.54 5.04
N ASP A 332 -4.06 27.42 5.51
CA ASP A 332 -3.49 28.50 4.69
C ASP A 332 -2.52 27.92 3.64
N GLU A 333 -1.69 26.93 4.02
CA GLU A 333 -0.85 26.24 3.06
C GLU A 333 -1.69 25.50 1.99
N ASN A 334 -2.81 24.90 2.37
CA ASN A 334 -3.69 24.24 1.40
C ASN A 334 -4.38 25.24 0.47
N ILE A 335 -4.80 26.40 0.96
CA ILE A 335 -5.32 27.49 0.12
C ILE A 335 -4.25 27.92 -0.89
N CYS A 336 -3.07 28.27 -0.43
CA CYS A 336 -1.96 28.70 -1.30
C CYS A 336 -1.61 27.64 -2.36
N ALA A 337 -1.57 26.37 -1.99
CA ALA A 337 -1.26 25.29 -2.93
C ALA A 337 -2.35 25.10 -4.00
N ILE A 338 -3.63 25.23 -3.63
CA ILE A 338 -4.76 25.14 -4.57
C ILE A 338 -4.79 26.36 -5.50
N GLU A 339 -4.63 27.59 -4.97
CA GLU A 339 -4.59 28.83 -5.77
C GLU A 339 -3.45 28.80 -6.78
N LYS A 340 -2.24 28.42 -6.33
CA LYS A 340 -1.10 28.25 -7.22
C LYS A 340 -1.36 27.20 -8.32
N ALA A 341 -1.92 26.10 -7.97
CA ALA A 341 -2.25 25.04 -8.93
C ALA A 341 -3.28 25.48 -9.96
N PHE A 342 -4.28 26.26 -9.53
CA PHE A 342 -5.29 26.83 -10.42
C PHE A 342 -4.70 27.88 -11.37
N ASP A 343 -3.81 28.75 -10.89
CA ASP A 343 -3.12 29.75 -11.71
C ASP A 343 -2.18 29.09 -12.74
N ASP A 344 -1.43 28.07 -12.32
CA ASP A 344 -0.59 27.27 -13.21
C ASP A 344 -1.44 26.59 -14.30
N TRP A 345 -2.59 25.98 -13.93
CA TRP A 345 -3.52 25.38 -14.87
C TRP A 345 -4.09 26.39 -15.88
N LYS A 346 -4.52 27.59 -15.43
CA LYS A 346 -4.97 28.68 -16.32
C LYS A 346 -3.89 29.12 -17.29
N SER A 347 -2.65 29.08 -16.85
CA SER A 347 -1.45 29.43 -17.65
C SER A 347 -0.94 28.28 -18.53
N GLY A 348 -1.64 27.11 -18.53
CA GLY A 348 -1.21 25.93 -19.28
C GLY A 348 0.04 25.22 -18.71
N ILE A 349 0.43 25.56 -17.48
CA ILE A 349 1.56 24.93 -16.79
C ILE A 349 1.08 23.63 -16.14
N VAL A 350 1.71 22.51 -16.47
CA VAL A 350 1.37 21.19 -15.92
C VAL A 350 2.60 20.59 -15.23
N LYS A 351 2.61 20.61 -13.90
CA LYS A 351 3.60 19.86 -13.11
C LYS A 351 3.34 18.37 -13.25
N LYS A 352 4.35 17.63 -13.66
CA LYS A 352 4.25 16.16 -13.81
C LYS A 352 5.62 15.52 -13.72
N ALA A 353 5.73 14.41 -13.08
CA ALA A 353 6.95 13.62 -13.06
C ALA A 353 7.44 13.31 -14.49
N SER A 354 8.74 13.35 -14.72
CA SER A 354 9.35 12.91 -15.97
C SER A 354 9.00 11.46 -16.28
N GLU A 355 9.14 11.04 -17.53
CA GLU A 355 8.91 9.65 -17.90
C GLU A 355 9.85 8.70 -17.16
N GLU A 356 11.11 9.06 -17.03
CA GLU A 356 12.12 8.31 -16.28
C GLU A 356 11.68 8.11 -14.81
N ASN A 357 11.28 9.20 -14.13
CA ASN A 357 10.80 9.14 -12.74
C ASN A 357 9.53 8.27 -12.61
N ARG A 358 8.59 8.35 -13.56
CA ARG A 358 7.41 7.50 -13.58
C ARG A 358 7.78 6.03 -13.80
N LEU A 359 8.63 5.73 -14.77
CA LEU A 359 9.09 4.37 -15.05
C LEU A 359 9.87 3.77 -13.87
N SER A 360 10.63 4.57 -13.13
CA SER A 360 11.30 4.10 -11.90
C SER A 360 10.32 3.55 -10.86
N LEU A 361 9.08 4.03 -10.86
CA LEU A 361 8.02 3.57 -9.97
C LEU A 361 7.20 2.40 -10.55
N HIS A 362 7.47 1.98 -11.79
CA HIS A 362 6.77 0.84 -12.37
C HIS A 362 7.20 -0.46 -11.67
N ARG A 363 6.24 -1.33 -11.38
CA ARG A 363 6.49 -2.57 -10.61
C ARG A 363 7.53 -3.48 -11.24
N LYS A 364 7.63 -3.54 -12.57
CA LYS A 364 8.70 -4.28 -13.26
C LYS A 364 10.09 -3.82 -12.79
N ASN A 365 10.31 -2.51 -12.69
CA ASN A 365 11.60 -1.97 -12.28
C ASN A 365 11.87 -2.25 -10.80
N GLN A 366 10.85 -2.20 -9.94
CA GLN A 366 10.99 -2.61 -8.54
C GLN A 366 11.34 -4.10 -8.41
N VAL A 367 10.77 -4.95 -9.26
CA VAL A 367 11.13 -6.38 -9.30
C VAL A 367 12.53 -6.60 -9.87
N ASN A 368 12.98 -5.80 -10.82
CA ASN A 368 14.36 -5.88 -11.31
C ASN A 368 15.38 -5.59 -10.20
N GLU A 369 15.10 -4.59 -9.34
CA GLU A 369 15.93 -4.34 -8.15
C GLU A 369 15.94 -5.53 -7.18
N LEU A 370 14.80 -6.21 -7.03
CA LEU A 370 14.72 -7.43 -6.23
C LEU A 370 15.50 -8.59 -6.88
N LYS A 371 15.48 -8.74 -8.21
CA LYS A 371 16.27 -9.74 -8.95
C LYS A 371 17.77 -9.52 -8.76
N LEU A 372 18.22 -8.26 -8.80
CA LEU A 372 19.64 -7.94 -8.54
C LEU A 372 20.04 -8.37 -7.12
N LEU A 373 19.18 -8.11 -6.11
CA LEU A 373 19.43 -8.56 -4.75
C LEU A 373 19.45 -10.09 -4.64
N ILE A 374 18.51 -10.78 -5.29
CA ILE A 374 18.47 -12.26 -5.32
C ILE A 374 19.78 -12.81 -5.89
N ASN A 375 20.22 -12.32 -7.04
CA ASN A 375 21.46 -12.76 -7.68
C ASN A 375 22.68 -12.51 -6.80
N THR A 376 22.74 -11.35 -6.10
CA THR A 376 23.82 -11.03 -5.14
C THR A 376 23.85 -12.01 -3.96
N ILE A 377 22.71 -12.54 -3.54
CA ILE A 377 22.63 -13.47 -2.39
C ILE A 377 22.96 -14.90 -2.83
N LEU A 378 22.69 -15.25 -4.08
CA LEU A 378 22.93 -16.60 -4.64
C LEU A 378 24.33 -16.78 -5.24
N SER A 379 25.05 -15.67 -5.50
CA SER A 379 26.48 -15.68 -5.91
C SER A 379 27.38 -15.92 -4.71
#